data_362d9dac393a5a59901998c7c6ab5bd7
#
_entry.id   362d9dac393a5a59901998c7c6ab5bd7
#
_cell.length_a   1.000
_cell.length_b   1.000
_cell.length_c   1.000
_cell.angle_alpha   90.00
_cell.angle_beta   90.00
_cell.angle_gamma   90.00
#
_symmetry.space_group_name_H-M   'P 1'
#
loop_
_entity.id
_entity.type
_entity.pdbx_description
1 polymer ?
#
loop_
_entity_poly.entity_id
_entity_poly.type
_entity_poly.pdbx_seq_one_letter_code
_entity_poly.pdbx_strand_id
1 'polypeptide(L)'
;LPRMALFNLNPVWNLPLTTLAGCFQDSSARGKIQYGPAWWFLDHNEGIRAQLDSLAQTGHIGTFIGMLTDSRSFLSYARHDYFRRVLCNRVAEELMDGTFLSEKAALKLLTDLCVENSRKLFGE
;
A
#
# COMPACT_ATOMS: atom_id res chain seq x y z
N LEU A 1 -2.75 -12.62 17.12
CA LEU A 1 -3.38 -11.33 16.88
C LEU A 1 -4.45 -11.44 15.81
N PRO A 2 -5.52 -10.64 15.85
CA PRO A 2 -6.49 -10.52 14.76
C PRO A 2 -5.86 -9.89 13.50
N ARG A 3 -6.57 -9.93 12.37
CA ARG A 3 -6.23 -9.10 11.21
C ARG A 3 -6.46 -7.63 11.59
N MET A 4 -5.52 -6.75 11.28
CA MET A 4 -5.63 -5.34 11.60
C MET A 4 -4.88 -4.46 10.62
N ALA A 5 -5.30 -3.21 10.50
CA ALA A 5 -4.58 -2.17 9.78
C ALA A 5 -4.21 -1.03 10.73
N LEU A 6 -2.96 -0.63 10.70
CA LEU A 6 -2.40 0.47 11.49
C LEU A 6 -2.40 1.73 10.64
N PHE A 7 -2.76 2.85 11.24
CA PHE A 7 -2.77 4.16 10.58
C PHE A 7 -2.02 5.19 11.40
N ASN A 8 -1.49 6.20 10.75
CA ASN A 8 -0.85 7.35 11.40
C ASN A 8 -1.25 8.67 10.72
N LEU A 9 -1.03 9.74 11.43
CA LEU A 9 -1.26 11.12 10.94
C LEU A 9 0.05 11.88 10.70
N ASN A 10 1.16 11.39 11.23
CA ASN A 10 2.47 12.03 11.13
C ASN A 10 3.42 11.11 10.36
N PRO A 11 4.02 11.58 9.24
CA PRO A 11 4.89 10.77 8.38
C PRO A 11 6.13 10.22 9.10
N VAL A 12 6.54 10.79 10.22
CA VAL A 12 7.62 10.26 11.07
C VAL A 12 7.35 8.82 11.52
N TRP A 13 6.07 8.43 11.63
CA TRP A 13 5.66 7.09 12.05
C TRP A 13 5.55 6.07 10.91
N ASN A 14 5.74 6.47 9.66
CA ASN A 14 5.62 5.54 8.53
C ASN A 14 6.54 4.32 8.68
N LEU A 15 7.82 4.56 8.82
CA LEU A 15 8.80 3.47 8.94
C LEU A 15 8.69 2.70 10.27
N PRO A 16 8.52 3.35 11.44
CA PRO A 16 8.24 2.64 12.69
C PRO A 16 7.01 1.72 12.62
N LEU A 17 5.90 2.16 12.02
CA LEU A 17 4.68 1.35 11.94
C LEU A 17 4.80 0.19 10.95
N THR A 18 5.48 0.38 9.80
CA THR A 18 5.73 -0.73 8.88
C THR A 18 6.67 -1.76 9.49
N THR A 19 7.68 -1.32 10.23
CA THR A 19 8.57 -2.21 10.99
C THR A 19 7.80 -2.99 12.06
N LEU A 20 6.97 -2.30 12.83
CA LEU A 20 6.12 -2.91 13.84
C LEU A 20 5.16 -3.95 13.24
N ALA A 21 4.52 -3.62 12.12
CA ALA A 21 3.67 -4.56 11.39
C ALA A 21 4.42 -5.83 11.01
N GLY A 22 5.69 -5.70 10.63
CA GLY A 22 6.57 -6.84 10.31
C GLY A 22 6.85 -7.77 11.48
N CYS A 23 6.96 -7.22 12.69
CA CYS A 23 7.22 -8.00 13.90
C CYS A 23 6.08 -8.96 14.29
N PHE A 24 4.87 -8.72 13.80
CA PHE A 24 3.67 -9.46 14.18
C PHE A 24 3.01 -10.22 13.02
N GLN A 25 3.71 -10.37 11.90
CA GLN A 25 3.27 -11.27 10.83
C GLN A 25 3.39 -12.73 11.27
N ASP A 26 2.46 -13.56 10.84
CA ASP A 26 2.51 -15.00 11.04
C ASP A 26 1.95 -15.76 9.81
N SER A 27 2.03 -17.08 9.82
CA SER A 27 1.59 -17.93 8.70
C SER A 27 0.06 -18.10 8.60
N SER A 28 -0.72 -17.55 9.53
CA SER A 28 -2.18 -17.73 9.55
C SER A 28 -2.92 -16.94 8.47
N ALA A 29 -2.34 -15.82 8.03
CA ALA A 29 -2.87 -15.02 6.92
C ALA A 29 -1.77 -14.14 6.33
N ARG A 30 -1.67 -14.13 5.00
CA ARG A 30 -0.73 -13.27 4.29
C ARG A 30 -1.09 -11.79 4.51
N GLY A 31 -0.12 -11.00 4.97
CA GLY A 31 -0.35 -9.58 5.26
C GLY A 31 -1.35 -9.34 6.38
N LYS A 32 -1.33 -10.18 7.41
CA LYS A 32 -2.25 -10.15 8.55
C LYS A 32 -2.28 -8.79 9.25
N ILE A 33 -1.11 -8.21 9.45
CA ILE A 33 -0.97 -6.87 10.01
C ILE A 33 -0.57 -5.94 8.86
N GLN A 34 -1.43 -4.99 8.55
CA GLN A 34 -1.26 -4.02 7.50
C GLN A 34 -0.79 -2.69 8.08
N TYR A 35 0.07 -2.00 7.36
CA TYR A 35 0.15 -0.55 7.46
C TYR A 35 -0.83 0.01 6.43
N GLY A 36 -1.89 0.65 6.91
CA GLY A 36 -3.00 1.10 6.08
C GLY A 36 -2.61 2.21 5.10
N PRO A 37 -3.49 2.59 4.17
CA PRO A 37 -3.21 3.63 3.19
C PRO A 37 -2.89 4.98 3.84
N ALA A 38 -2.19 5.83 3.11
CA ALA A 38 -1.94 7.20 3.51
C ALA A 38 -3.28 7.89 3.80
N TRP A 39 -3.43 8.41 5.01
CA TRP A 39 -4.70 8.82 5.56
C TRP A 39 -4.64 10.25 6.09
N TRP A 40 -5.75 10.98 6.02
CA TRP A 40 -5.93 12.33 6.51
C TRP A 40 -4.85 13.29 5.94
N PHE A 41 -3.94 13.80 6.78
CA PHE A 41 -2.89 14.73 6.37
C PHE A 41 -1.85 14.12 5.41
N LEU A 42 -1.80 12.79 5.30
CA LEU A 42 -0.85 12.07 4.44
C LEU A 42 -1.45 11.71 3.08
N ASP A 43 -2.75 11.94 2.88
CA ASP A 43 -3.45 11.55 1.67
C ASP A 43 -3.27 12.59 0.54
N HIS A 44 -2.05 12.69 0.07
CA HIS A 44 -1.61 13.49 -1.05
C HIS A 44 -0.42 12.82 -1.73
N ASN A 45 0.01 13.31 -2.89
CA ASN A 45 1.06 12.68 -3.71
C ASN A 45 2.30 12.28 -2.91
N GLU A 46 2.90 13.22 -2.20
CA GLU A 46 4.12 12.97 -1.42
C GLU A 46 3.89 12.00 -0.25
N GLY A 47 2.75 12.14 0.44
CA GLY A 47 2.39 11.25 1.55
C GLY A 47 2.15 9.81 1.08
N ILE A 48 1.46 9.63 -0.04
CA ILE A 48 1.25 8.30 -0.65
C ILE A 48 2.58 7.70 -1.09
N ARG A 49 3.46 8.47 -1.76
CA ARG A 49 4.79 8.01 -2.16
C ARG A 49 5.62 7.59 -0.95
N ALA A 50 5.72 8.44 0.07
CA ALA A 50 6.47 8.14 1.30
C ALA A 50 5.95 6.89 2.02
N GLN A 51 4.65 6.64 2.00
CA GLN A 51 4.07 5.42 2.53
C GLN A 51 4.47 4.19 1.71
N LEU A 52 4.32 4.26 0.39
CA LEU A 52 4.72 3.16 -0.51
C LEU A 52 6.21 2.84 -0.38
N ASP A 53 7.06 3.86 -0.22
CA ASP A 53 8.49 3.70 0.03
C ASP A 53 8.77 2.98 1.34
N SER A 54 8.07 3.36 2.42
CA SER A 54 8.20 2.68 3.71
C SER A 54 7.79 1.21 3.64
N LEU A 55 6.72 0.90 2.91
CA LEU A 55 6.26 -0.47 2.65
C LEU A 55 7.27 -1.26 1.82
N ALA A 56 7.89 -0.64 0.82
CA ALA A 56 8.92 -1.28 0.00
C ALA A 56 10.18 -1.58 0.82
N GLN A 57 10.67 -0.61 1.59
CA GLN A 57 11.85 -0.75 2.44
C GLN A 57 11.73 -1.85 3.48
N THR A 58 10.53 -2.07 4.01
CA THR A 58 10.27 -3.11 5.03
C THR A 58 9.75 -4.43 4.45
N GLY A 59 9.65 -4.55 3.12
CA GLY A 59 9.23 -5.79 2.45
C GLY A 59 7.73 -6.06 2.47
N HIS A 60 6.89 -5.08 2.85
CA HIS A 60 5.44 -5.27 2.98
C HIS A 60 4.64 -4.83 1.75
N ILE A 61 5.25 -4.17 0.79
CA ILE A 61 4.55 -3.63 -0.37
C ILE A 61 3.77 -4.71 -1.14
N GLY A 62 4.32 -5.90 -1.29
CA GLY A 62 3.68 -7.01 -2.02
C GLY A 62 2.39 -7.55 -1.38
N THR A 63 2.09 -7.19 -0.14
CA THR A 63 0.87 -7.59 0.59
C THR A 63 -0.05 -6.43 0.93
N PHE A 64 0.34 -5.22 0.56
CA PHE A 64 -0.43 -4.01 0.83
C PHE A 64 -1.80 -4.05 0.16
N ILE A 65 -2.84 -3.68 0.89
CA ILE A 65 -4.24 -3.78 0.45
C ILE A 65 -4.72 -2.59 -0.39
N GLY A 66 -3.83 -1.66 -0.72
CA GLY A 66 -4.16 -0.53 -1.57
C GLY A 66 -4.82 0.62 -0.81
N MET A 67 -5.62 1.40 -1.53
CA MET A 67 -6.24 2.62 -1.04
C MET A 67 -7.69 2.41 -0.58
N LEU A 68 -8.08 3.18 0.42
CA LEU A 68 -9.47 3.44 0.77
C LEU A 68 -9.73 4.96 0.75
N THR A 69 -10.97 5.38 0.49
CA THR A 69 -11.30 6.82 0.40
C THR A 69 -11.60 7.45 1.74
N ASP A 70 -12.04 6.67 2.72
CA ASP A 70 -12.55 7.15 4.02
C ASP A 70 -13.59 8.29 3.86
N SER A 71 -14.49 8.15 2.90
CA SER A 71 -15.44 9.18 2.52
C SER A 71 -16.85 8.63 2.37
N ARG A 72 -17.83 9.47 2.69
CA ARG A 72 -19.27 9.18 2.48
C ARG A 72 -19.77 9.66 1.11
N SER A 73 -18.93 10.30 0.31
CA SER A 73 -19.30 10.82 -1.00
C SER A 73 -18.93 9.84 -2.12
N PHE A 74 -19.87 9.56 -3.02
CA PHE A 74 -19.60 8.79 -4.25
C PHE A 74 -18.55 9.46 -5.15
N LEU A 75 -18.45 10.79 -5.12
CA LEU A 75 -17.42 11.52 -5.89
C LEU A 75 -16.00 11.17 -5.44
N SER A 76 -15.83 10.69 -4.23
CA SER A 76 -14.53 10.27 -3.70
C SER A 76 -13.98 9.00 -4.36
N TYR A 77 -14.75 8.26 -5.14
CA TYR A 77 -14.25 7.12 -5.91
C TYR A 77 -13.18 7.54 -6.94
N ALA A 78 -13.21 8.79 -7.41
CA ALA A 78 -12.14 9.34 -8.26
C ALA A 78 -10.75 9.29 -7.58
N ARG A 79 -10.68 9.23 -6.25
CA ARG A 79 -9.42 9.13 -5.50
C ARG A 79 -8.73 7.78 -5.70
N HIS A 80 -9.45 6.72 -6.01
CA HIS A 80 -8.85 5.46 -6.41
C HIS A 80 -8.08 5.58 -7.73
N ASP A 81 -8.59 6.39 -8.69
CA ASP A 81 -7.86 6.68 -9.92
C ASP A 81 -6.60 7.51 -9.63
N TYR A 82 -6.71 8.52 -8.77
CA TYR A 82 -5.57 9.31 -8.35
C TYR A 82 -4.47 8.43 -7.71
N PHE A 83 -4.84 7.58 -6.77
CA PHE A 83 -3.90 6.63 -6.14
C PHE A 83 -3.22 5.72 -7.17
N ARG A 84 -4.00 5.13 -8.10
CA ARG A 84 -3.43 4.29 -9.16
C ARG A 84 -2.42 5.03 -10.02
N ARG A 85 -2.66 6.30 -10.34
CA ARG A 85 -1.70 7.13 -11.10
C ARG A 85 -0.40 7.34 -10.31
N VAL A 86 -0.48 7.66 -9.02
CA VAL A 86 0.72 7.80 -8.17
C VAL A 86 1.49 6.48 -8.08
N LEU A 87 0.77 5.37 -7.87
CA LEU A 87 1.37 4.04 -7.79
C LEU A 87 2.01 3.62 -9.13
N CYS A 88 1.32 3.80 -10.24
CA CYS A 88 1.85 3.46 -11.56
C CYS A 88 3.10 4.29 -11.92
N ASN A 89 3.09 5.59 -11.61
CA ASN A 89 4.26 6.43 -11.82
C ASN A 89 5.47 5.95 -11.01
N ARG A 90 5.26 5.65 -9.74
CA ARG A 90 6.33 5.11 -8.87
C ARG A 90 6.90 3.80 -9.43
N VAL A 91 6.05 2.86 -9.81
CA VAL A 91 6.48 1.57 -10.37
C VAL A 91 7.16 1.74 -11.73
N ALA A 92 6.69 2.68 -12.56
CA ALA A 92 7.31 2.98 -13.84
C ALA A 92 8.72 3.58 -13.67
N GLU A 93 8.91 4.47 -12.70
CA GLU A 93 10.23 5.01 -12.35
C GLU A 93 11.20 3.88 -11.99
N GLU A 94 10.80 2.95 -11.12
CA GLU A 94 11.61 1.80 -10.73
C GLU A 94 11.87 0.81 -11.88
N LEU A 95 10.93 0.67 -12.82
CA LEU A 95 11.12 -0.15 -14.01
C LEU A 95 12.13 0.49 -14.97
N MET A 96 12.09 1.80 -15.13
CA MET A 96 12.98 2.55 -16.01
C MET A 96 14.42 2.62 -15.49
N ASP A 97 14.60 2.74 -14.18
CA ASP A 97 15.92 2.75 -13.55
C ASP A 97 16.53 1.35 -13.33
N GLY A 98 15.77 0.30 -13.67
CA GLY A 98 16.23 -1.09 -13.59
C GLY A 98 16.07 -1.73 -12.22
N THR A 99 15.41 -1.09 -11.27
CA THR A 99 15.14 -1.66 -9.95
C THR A 99 14.15 -2.83 -10.02
N PHE A 100 13.14 -2.74 -10.90
CA PHE A 100 12.28 -3.88 -11.23
C PHE A 100 12.92 -4.80 -12.28
N LEU A 101 12.88 -6.10 -12.03
CA LEU A 101 13.48 -7.10 -12.92
C LEU A 101 12.73 -7.29 -14.24
N SER A 102 11.42 -7.01 -14.28
CA SER A 102 10.61 -7.17 -15.50
C SER A 102 9.28 -6.41 -15.41
N GLU A 103 8.79 -6.00 -16.58
CA GLU A 103 7.45 -5.44 -16.74
C GLU A 103 6.35 -6.37 -16.21
N LYS A 104 6.48 -7.67 -16.42
CA LYS A 104 5.53 -8.67 -15.92
C LYS A 104 5.44 -8.64 -14.39
N ALA A 105 6.56 -8.50 -13.70
CA ALA A 105 6.57 -8.41 -12.23
C ALA A 105 5.95 -7.09 -11.75
N ALA A 106 6.23 -6.00 -12.44
CA ALA A 106 5.63 -4.69 -12.16
C ALA A 106 4.10 -4.70 -12.33
N LEU A 107 3.60 -5.23 -13.44
CA LEU A 107 2.16 -5.36 -13.69
C LEU A 107 1.48 -6.27 -12.67
N LYS A 108 2.14 -7.36 -12.27
CA LYS A 108 1.61 -8.23 -11.21
C LYS A 108 1.49 -7.47 -9.89
N LEU A 109 2.51 -6.73 -9.49
CA LEU A 109 2.47 -5.92 -8.27
C LEU A 109 1.33 -4.91 -8.31
N LEU A 110 1.16 -4.17 -9.42
CA LEU A 110 0.07 -3.20 -9.60
C LEU A 110 -1.31 -3.86 -9.45
N THR A 111 -1.50 -5.03 -10.05
CA THR A 111 -2.77 -5.79 -9.95
C THR A 111 -3.01 -6.25 -8.51
N ASP A 112 -1.98 -6.79 -7.85
CA ASP A 112 -2.08 -7.23 -6.45
C ASP A 112 -2.46 -6.07 -5.52
N LEU A 113 -1.82 -4.91 -5.65
CA LEU A 113 -2.09 -3.75 -4.80
C LEU A 113 -3.45 -3.10 -5.07
N CYS A 114 -3.89 -3.10 -6.32
CA CYS A 114 -5.15 -2.44 -6.69
C CYS A 114 -6.39 -3.30 -6.40
N VAL A 115 -6.26 -4.63 -6.40
CA VAL A 115 -7.41 -5.54 -6.36
C VAL A 115 -7.18 -6.81 -5.54
N GLU A 116 -6.14 -7.60 -5.89
CA GLU A 116 -6.05 -8.99 -5.42
C GLU A 116 -5.74 -9.12 -3.93
N ASN A 117 -4.93 -8.22 -3.37
CA ASN A 117 -4.58 -8.29 -1.96
C ASN A 117 -5.77 -8.01 -1.05
N SER A 118 -6.61 -7.04 -1.39
CA SER A 118 -7.83 -6.76 -0.62
C SER A 118 -8.82 -7.92 -0.71
N ARG A 119 -9.03 -8.49 -1.89
CA ARG A 119 -9.88 -9.68 -2.06
C ARG A 119 -9.41 -10.83 -1.19
N LYS A 120 -8.14 -11.16 -1.23
CA LYS A 120 -7.55 -12.24 -0.41
C LYS A 120 -7.64 -11.97 1.08
N LEU A 121 -7.48 -10.72 1.50
CA LEU A 121 -7.55 -10.36 2.92
C LEU A 121 -8.97 -10.46 3.45
N PHE A 122 -9.97 -10.04 2.68
CA PHE A 122 -11.37 -10.01 3.10
C PHE A 122 -12.17 -11.26 2.72
N GLY A 123 -11.59 -12.17 1.93
CA GLY A 123 -12.20 -13.48 1.64
C GLY A 123 -13.19 -13.47 0.47
N GLU A 124 -12.98 -12.60 -0.51
CA GLU A 124 -13.72 -12.58 -1.76
C GLU A 124 -13.01 -13.37 -2.87
#